data_e43bc27885bbac4537fd3dd2fae9a63c
#
_entry.id   e43bc27885bbac4537fd3dd2fae9a63c
#
_cell.length_a   1.000
_cell.length_b   1.000
_cell.length_c   1.000
_cell.angle_alpha   90.00
_cell.angle_beta   90.00
_cell.angle_gamma   90.00
#
_symmetry.space_group_name_H-M   'P 1'
#
loop_
_entity.id
_entity.type
_entity.pdbx_description
1 polymer ?
#
loop_
_entity_poly.entity_id
_entity_poly.type
_entity_poly.pdbx_seq_one_letter_code
_entity_poly.pdbx_strand_id
1 'polypeptide(L)'
;MLVHTIAEVREKIREWKKAGLTVGLVPTMGALHNGHLSLIKKAVEKCDKTVVSVFVNPIQFCPGEDLDKYPRTLDADKELCENAGVDIVFAPSPKEMYGEGHIMSNDFLTYVIPPFFYVNKLCGKSRVGHFDGVCTVVNKLFNIVQPDFAFFGEKDRQQLIILKKMVKDLNIPVQIIPCTIVREESGLALSSRNKYLSEEDKVNALALSKILFNIKACYDKGITDVKALTETAYSFLNEAHALEYLEFRDADDLEEKQVADGNTIVFIALKIGNVRLIDNIALGNI
;
A
#
# COMPACT_ATOMS: atom_id res chain seq x y z
N MET A 1 -3.30 -6.96 -22.35
CA MET A 1 -4.69 -6.59 -22.78
C MET A 1 -5.31 -5.62 -21.78
N LEU A 2 -5.88 -4.49 -22.23
CA LEU A 2 -6.64 -3.57 -21.37
C LEU A 2 -8.12 -3.99 -21.38
N VAL A 3 -8.75 -4.07 -20.19
CA VAL A 3 -10.16 -4.39 -20.00
C VAL A 3 -10.80 -3.48 -18.97
N HIS A 4 -12.10 -3.22 -19.12
CA HIS A 4 -12.81 -2.25 -18.29
C HIS A 4 -13.97 -2.84 -17.48
N THR A 5 -14.41 -4.06 -17.86
CA THR A 5 -15.57 -4.68 -17.20
C THR A 5 -15.18 -5.93 -16.39
N ILE A 6 -15.93 -6.16 -15.32
CA ILE A 6 -15.82 -7.37 -14.49
C ILE A 6 -16.08 -8.62 -15.33
N ALA A 7 -16.99 -8.54 -16.30
CA ALA A 7 -17.35 -9.67 -17.18
C ALA A 7 -16.14 -10.13 -18.02
N GLU A 8 -15.42 -9.18 -18.65
CA GLU A 8 -14.23 -9.48 -19.46
C GLU A 8 -13.12 -10.14 -18.61
N VAL A 9 -12.85 -9.60 -17.41
CA VAL A 9 -11.87 -10.20 -16.50
C VAL A 9 -12.27 -11.63 -16.16
N ARG A 10 -13.51 -11.85 -15.71
CA ARG A 10 -14.00 -13.17 -15.29
C ARG A 10 -14.00 -14.21 -16.41
N GLU A 11 -14.21 -13.78 -17.65
CA GLU A 11 -14.12 -14.67 -18.81
C GLU A 11 -12.69 -15.21 -18.94
N LYS A 12 -11.68 -14.34 -18.93
CA LYS A 12 -10.27 -14.72 -19.01
C LYS A 12 -9.81 -15.56 -17.81
N ILE A 13 -10.20 -15.18 -16.61
CA ILE A 13 -9.88 -15.96 -15.42
C ILE A 13 -10.44 -17.38 -15.50
N ARG A 14 -11.67 -17.55 -15.99
CA ARG A 14 -12.25 -18.89 -16.18
C ARG A 14 -11.47 -19.73 -17.19
N GLU A 15 -11.01 -19.13 -18.30
CA GLU A 15 -10.15 -19.81 -19.28
C GLU A 15 -8.85 -20.29 -18.61
N TRP A 16 -8.18 -19.42 -17.87
CA TRP A 16 -6.90 -19.72 -17.22
C TRP A 16 -7.04 -20.81 -16.12
N LYS A 17 -8.06 -20.67 -15.28
CA LYS A 17 -8.34 -21.69 -14.24
C LYS A 17 -8.67 -23.06 -14.81
N LYS A 18 -9.41 -23.14 -15.94
CA LYS A 18 -9.66 -24.40 -16.65
C LYS A 18 -8.38 -25.02 -17.21
N ALA A 19 -7.41 -24.21 -17.59
CA ALA A 19 -6.09 -24.67 -18.05
C ALA A 19 -5.13 -25.01 -16.90
N GLY A 20 -5.55 -24.87 -15.63
CA GLY A 20 -4.74 -25.13 -14.45
C GLY A 20 -3.65 -24.09 -14.19
N LEU A 21 -3.78 -22.87 -14.76
CA LEU A 21 -2.79 -21.81 -14.65
C LEU A 21 -2.97 -21.02 -13.33
N THR A 22 -1.85 -20.65 -12.73
CA THR A 22 -1.81 -19.78 -11.54
C THR A 22 -2.00 -18.32 -11.93
N VAL A 23 -2.75 -17.57 -11.11
CA VAL A 23 -3.08 -16.16 -11.35
C VAL A 23 -2.50 -15.28 -10.25
N GLY A 24 -1.71 -14.29 -10.64
CA GLY A 24 -1.21 -13.21 -9.78
C GLY A 24 -2.03 -11.94 -9.94
N LEU A 25 -2.25 -11.22 -8.84
CA LEU A 25 -2.91 -9.92 -8.83
C LEU A 25 -2.01 -8.85 -8.19
N VAL A 26 -1.86 -7.72 -8.87
CA VAL A 26 -1.20 -6.52 -8.34
C VAL A 26 -2.25 -5.39 -8.27
N PRO A 27 -2.86 -5.13 -7.10
CA PRO A 27 -3.80 -4.02 -6.94
C PRO A 27 -3.07 -2.68 -6.93
N THR A 28 -3.47 -1.74 -7.79
CA THR A 28 -2.93 -0.38 -7.82
C THR A 28 -4.02 0.68 -8.04
N MET A 29 -3.69 1.91 -7.75
CA MET A 29 -4.51 3.07 -8.12
C MET A 29 -4.04 3.76 -9.41
N GLY A 30 -3.10 3.17 -10.15
CA GLY A 30 -2.46 3.81 -11.30
C GLY A 30 -1.33 4.77 -10.91
N ALA A 31 -0.92 5.63 -11.85
CA ALA A 31 0.28 6.46 -11.77
C ALA A 31 1.50 5.62 -11.39
N LEU A 32 1.69 4.54 -12.14
CA LEU A 32 2.69 3.52 -11.86
C LEU A 32 4.12 4.08 -11.89
N HIS A 33 4.96 3.57 -11.01
CA HIS A 33 6.37 3.91 -10.90
C HIS A 33 7.19 2.66 -10.58
N ASN A 34 8.51 2.78 -10.49
CA ASN A 34 9.42 1.65 -10.27
C ASN A 34 9.08 0.80 -9.04
N GLY A 35 8.48 1.39 -8.00
CA GLY A 35 7.94 0.65 -6.86
C GLY A 35 6.84 -0.34 -7.29
N HIS A 36 5.86 0.10 -8.09
CA HIS A 36 4.83 -0.78 -8.64
C HIS A 36 5.42 -1.79 -9.63
N LEU A 37 6.38 -1.36 -10.45
CA LEU A 37 7.06 -2.26 -11.40
C LEU A 37 7.76 -3.41 -10.69
N SER A 38 8.32 -3.21 -9.50
CA SER A 38 8.93 -4.30 -8.71
C SER A 38 7.90 -5.36 -8.29
N LEU A 39 6.69 -4.94 -7.90
CA LEU A 39 5.58 -5.86 -7.60
C LEU A 39 5.15 -6.64 -8.84
N ILE A 40 5.00 -5.92 -9.95
CA ILE A 40 4.58 -6.50 -11.25
C ILE A 40 5.58 -7.56 -11.71
N LYS A 41 6.88 -7.25 -11.70
CA LYS A 41 7.93 -8.22 -12.07
C LYS A 41 7.88 -9.46 -11.19
N LYS A 42 7.74 -9.30 -9.88
CA LYS A 42 7.62 -10.42 -8.95
C LYS A 42 6.36 -11.27 -9.22
N ALA A 43 5.26 -10.63 -9.64
CA ALA A 43 4.04 -11.35 -10.03
C ALA A 43 4.23 -12.14 -11.32
N VAL A 44 4.82 -11.53 -12.35
CA VAL A 44 5.11 -12.18 -13.66
C VAL A 44 6.10 -13.33 -13.49
N GLU A 45 7.10 -13.20 -12.61
CA GLU A 45 8.06 -14.28 -12.32
C GLU A 45 7.44 -15.46 -11.57
N LYS A 46 6.42 -15.18 -10.71
CA LYS A 46 5.85 -16.21 -9.82
C LYS A 46 4.63 -16.92 -10.40
N CYS A 47 3.87 -16.28 -11.28
CA CYS A 47 2.57 -16.75 -11.74
C CYS A 47 2.55 -16.95 -13.26
N ASP A 48 1.75 -17.91 -13.72
CA ASP A 48 1.56 -18.14 -15.17
C ASP A 48 0.81 -16.99 -15.85
N LYS A 49 -0.06 -16.30 -15.09
CA LYS A 49 -0.87 -15.18 -15.54
C LYS A 49 -0.88 -14.06 -14.52
N THR A 50 -0.76 -12.81 -15.00
CA THR A 50 -0.72 -11.63 -14.14
C THR A 50 -1.79 -10.62 -14.53
N VAL A 51 -2.56 -10.19 -13.53
CA VAL A 51 -3.54 -9.11 -13.60
C VAL A 51 -3.04 -7.92 -12.78
N VAL A 52 -3.00 -6.74 -13.38
CA VAL A 52 -2.77 -5.47 -12.67
C VAL A 52 -4.07 -4.68 -12.69
N SER A 53 -4.59 -4.30 -11.53
CA SER A 53 -5.71 -3.35 -11.50
C SER A 53 -5.19 -1.91 -11.46
N VAL A 54 -5.82 -1.03 -12.26
CA VAL A 54 -5.58 0.41 -12.27
C VAL A 54 -6.90 1.09 -11.92
N PHE A 55 -7.14 1.33 -10.63
CA PHE A 55 -8.41 1.88 -10.16
C PHE A 55 -8.22 2.87 -9.00
N VAL A 56 -8.45 4.15 -9.26
CA VAL A 56 -8.49 5.17 -8.20
C VAL A 56 -9.79 4.98 -7.43
N ASN A 57 -9.68 4.31 -6.28
CA ASN A 57 -10.82 3.89 -5.48
C ASN A 57 -11.39 5.06 -4.66
N PRO A 58 -12.56 5.61 -4.99
CA PRO A 58 -13.08 6.81 -4.32
C PRO A 58 -13.42 6.57 -2.84
N ILE A 59 -13.87 5.36 -2.46
CA ILE A 59 -14.34 5.08 -1.10
C ILE A 59 -13.24 4.94 -0.04
N GLN A 60 -11.96 4.97 -0.44
CA GLN A 60 -10.82 4.95 0.49
C GLN A 60 -10.24 6.35 0.76
N PHE A 61 -10.75 7.40 0.09
CA PHE A 61 -10.31 8.77 0.33
C PHE A 61 -11.20 9.42 1.37
N CYS A 62 -10.56 10.03 2.36
CA CYS A 62 -11.25 10.82 3.36
C CYS A 62 -11.62 12.20 2.82
N PRO A 63 -12.63 12.90 3.40
CA PRO A 63 -12.94 14.27 3.02
C PRO A 63 -11.70 15.17 3.09
N GLY A 64 -11.45 15.93 2.01
CA GLY A 64 -10.30 16.83 1.91
C GLY A 64 -8.99 16.20 1.46
N GLU A 65 -8.96 14.89 1.16
CA GLU A 65 -7.82 14.25 0.55
C GLU A 65 -7.73 14.51 -0.97
N ASP A 66 -6.67 14.02 -1.59
CA ASP A 66 -6.23 14.32 -2.96
C ASP A 66 -6.97 13.53 -4.07
N LEU A 67 -8.21 13.05 -3.84
CA LEU A 67 -8.97 12.24 -4.81
C LEU A 67 -9.08 12.89 -6.19
N ASP A 68 -9.47 14.17 -6.24
CA ASP A 68 -9.65 14.89 -7.50
C ASP A 68 -8.33 15.18 -8.21
N LYS A 69 -7.26 15.34 -7.43
CA LYS A 69 -5.90 15.64 -7.92
C LYS A 69 -5.08 14.39 -8.16
N TYR A 70 -5.57 13.21 -7.74
CA TYR A 70 -4.82 11.96 -7.87
C TYR A 70 -4.50 11.69 -9.35
N PRO A 71 -3.23 11.44 -9.70
CA PRO A 71 -2.81 11.36 -11.09
C PRO A 71 -3.46 10.16 -11.80
N ARG A 72 -3.95 10.40 -13.00
CA ARG A 72 -4.58 9.41 -13.87
C ARG A 72 -3.80 9.34 -15.17
N THR A 73 -3.01 8.28 -15.34
CA THR A 73 -2.04 8.10 -16.43
C THR A 73 -2.21 6.74 -17.12
N LEU A 74 -3.48 6.38 -17.43
CA LEU A 74 -3.83 5.03 -17.86
C LEU A 74 -3.03 4.53 -19.07
N ASP A 75 -2.76 5.39 -20.06
CA ASP A 75 -2.00 5.00 -21.25
C ASP A 75 -0.55 4.64 -20.89
N ALA A 76 0.12 5.47 -20.07
CA ALA A 76 1.47 5.19 -19.59
C ALA A 76 1.50 3.96 -18.66
N ASP A 77 0.49 3.81 -17.81
CA ASP A 77 0.36 2.66 -16.91
C ASP A 77 0.18 1.36 -17.70
N LYS A 78 -0.62 1.39 -18.78
CA LYS A 78 -0.82 0.28 -19.70
C LYS A 78 0.50 -0.10 -20.39
N GLU A 79 1.21 0.88 -20.96
CA GLU A 79 2.49 0.66 -21.63
C GLU A 79 3.53 0.04 -20.69
N LEU A 80 3.63 0.54 -19.45
CA LEU A 80 4.51 -0.01 -18.43
C LEU A 80 4.16 -1.47 -18.11
N CYS A 81 2.87 -1.78 -17.97
CA CYS A 81 2.39 -3.14 -17.71
C CYS A 81 2.67 -4.09 -18.88
N GLU A 82 2.43 -3.65 -20.13
CA GLU A 82 2.67 -4.44 -21.33
C GLU A 82 4.16 -4.77 -21.49
N ASN A 83 5.03 -3.78 -21.29
CA ASN A 83 6.49 -3.95 -21.31
C ASN A 83 7.00 -4.88 -20.19
N ALA A 84 6.26 -4.98 -19.09
CA ALA A 84 6.59 -5.87 -17.97
C ALA A 84 6.02 -7.29 -18.12
N GLY A 85 5.26 -7.59 -19.18
CA GLY A 85 4.69 -8.92 -19.42
C GLY A 85 3.35 -9.19 -18.73
N VAL A 86 2.60 -8.15 -18.35
CA VAL A 86 1.27 -8.29 -17.73
C VAL A 86 0.24 -8.78 -18.78
N ASP A 87 -0.54 -9.79 -18.43
CA ASP A 87 -1.57 -10.35 -19.31
C ASP A 87 -2.82 -9.46 -19.40
N ILE A 88 -3.30 -8.95 -18.23
CA ILE A 88 -4.48 -8.07 -18.15
C ILE A 88 -4.16 -6.83 -17.33
N VAL A 89 -4.49 -5.67 -17.88
CA VAL A 89 -4.66 -4.41 -17.15
C VAL A 89 -6.15 -4.19 -16.97
N PHE A 90 -6.62 -4.27 -15.74
CA PHE A 90 -8.03 -4.06 -15.38
C PHE A 90 -8.23 -2.64 -14.89
N ALA A 91 -8.89 -1.81 -15.69
CA ALA A 91 -9.14 -0.39 -15.42
C ALA A 91 -10.66 -0.11 -15.38
N PRO A 92 -11.36 -0.55 -14.31
CA PRO A 92 -12.81 -0.35 -14.21
C PRO A 92 -13.15 1.11 -13.86
N SER A 93 -14.36 1.52 -14.24
CA SER A 93 -14.95 2.77 -13.75
C SER A 93 -15.51 2.59 -12.32
N PRO A 94 -15.70 3.69 -11.56
CA PRO A 94 -16.42 3.61 -10.29
C PRO A 94 -17.84 3.03 -10.42
N LYS A 95 -18.53 3.30 -11.54
CA LYS A 95 -19.84 2.71 -11.87
C LYS A 95 -19.75 1.18 -12.01
N GLU A 96 -18.73 0.68 -12.67
CA GLU A 96 -18.51 -0.78 -12.83
C GLU A 96 -18.24 -1.44 -11.46
N MET A 97 -17.47 -0.78 -10.60
CA MET A 97 -17.12 -1.32 -9.29
C MET A 97 -18.26 -1.22 -8.28
N TYR A 98 -19.06 -0.15 -8.28
CA TYR A 98 -19.98 0.16 -7.18
C TYR A 98 -21.43 0.42 -7.63
N GLY A 99 -21.72 0.40 -8.94
CA GLY A 99 -23.05 0.72 -9.48
C GLY A 99 -23.29 2.21 -9.68
N GLU A 100 -24.47 2.54 -10.19
CA GLU A 100 -24.87 3.93 -10.43
C GLU A 100 -25.35 4.61 -9.15
N GLY A 101 -24.90 5.85 -8.94
CA GLY A 101 -25.46 6.76 -7.93
C GLY A 101 -25.07 6.49 -6.47
N HIS A 102 -24.27 5.48 -6.16
CA HIS A 102 -24.04 5.03 -4.78
C HIS A 102 -22.65 5.33 -4.21
N ILE A 103 -21.77 5.97 -4.98
CA ILE A 103 -20.35 6.13 -4.62
C ILE A 103 -20.13 7.07 -3.42
N MET A 104 -21.08 7.97 -3.18
CA MET A 104 -20.98 9.01 -2.15
C MET A 104 -21.91 8.76 -0.94
N SER A 105 -22.67 7.66 -0.93
CA SER A 105 -23.56 7.29 0.18
C SER A 105 -23.20 5.91 0.71
N ASN A 106 -22.78 5.86 1.98
CA ASN A 106 -22.50 4.61 2.69
C ASN A 106 -23.72 3.69 2.85
N ASP A 107 -24.93 4.20 2.51
CA ASP A 107 -26.19 3.50 2.77
C ASP A 107 -26.48 2.35 1.82
N PHE A 108 -25.75 2.27 0.68
CA PHE A 108 -26.06 1.33 -0.40
C PHE A 108 -24.92 0.34 -0.73
N LEU A 109 -23.78 0.45 -0.06
CA LEU A 109 -22.63 -0.44 -0.29
C LEU A 109 -22.44 -1.42 0.86
N THR A 110 -22.14 -2.67 0.53
CA THR A 110 -21.62 -3.61 1.51
C THR A 110 -20.13 -3.33 1.72
N TYR A 111 -19.73 -3.08 2.96
CA TYR A 111 -18.35 -2.84 3.34
C TYR A 111 -17.71 -4.06 4.02
N VAL A 112 -16.41 -4.24 3.78
CA VAL A 112 -15.55 -5.10 4.61
C VAL A 112 -14.83 -4.20 5.59
N ILE A 113 -15.24 -4.26 6.85
CA ILE A 113 -14.72 -3.40 7.93
C ILE A 113 -13.68 -4.20 8.73
N PRO A 114 -12.41 -3.78 8.72
CA PRO A 114 -11.38 -4.44 9.54
C PRO A 114 -11.60 -4.16 11.04
N PRO A 115 -11.05 -5.00 11.95
CA PRO A 115 -11.21 -4.78 13.37
C PRO A 115 -10.68 -3.42 13.81
N PHE A 116 -11.43 -2.71 14.68
CA PHE A 116 -11.10 -1.37 15.17
C PHE A 116 -9.67 -1.28 15.72
N PHE A 117 -9.21 -2.34 16.37
CA PHE A 117 -7.86 -2.44 16.93
C PHE A 117 -6.75 -2.12 15.91
N TYR A 118 -6.91 -2.54 14.63
CA TYR A 118 -5.91 -2.30 13.57
C TYR A 118 -6.02 -0.93 12.92
N VAL A 119 -7.15 -0.26 13.03
CA VAL A 119 -7.44 1.00 12.32
C VAL A 119 -7.45 2.23 13.21
N ASN A 120 -7.41 2.09 14.54
CA ASN A 120 -7.39 3.21 15.48
C ASN A 120 -5.98 3.77 15.77
N LYS A 121 -4.99 3.43 14.95
CA LYS A 121 -3.58 3.81 15.11
C LYS A 121 -2.96 4.16 13.76
N LEU A 122 -1.77 4.78 13.77
CA LEU A 122 -1.03 5.12 12.55
C LEU A 122 -1.90 5.86 11.53
N CYS A 123 -1.85 5.44 10.25
CA CYS A 123 -2.69 6.02 9.17
C CYS A 123 -4.19 5.92 9.44
N GLY A 124 -4.65 4.84 10.06
CA GLY A 124 -6.08 4.66 10.32
C GLY A 124 -6.64 5.64 11.35
N LYS A 125 -5.82 6.11 12.29
CA LYS A 125 -6.22 7.11 13.29
C LYS A 125 -6.53 8.47 12.66
N SER A 126 -5.72 8.90 11.70
CA SER A 126 -5.89 10.19 11.01
C SER A 126 -6.80 10.11 9.78
N ARG A 127 -7.05 8.90 9.27
CA ARG A 127 -7.83 8.65 8.05
C ARG A 127 -9.00 7.71 8.35
N VAL A 128 -9.98 8.18 9.08
CA VAL A 128 -11.15 7.39 9.51
C VAL A 128 -11.93 6.85 8.30
N GLY A 129 -12.18 5.53 8.25
CA GLY A 129 -12.86 4.85 7.14
C GLY A 129 -11.96 4.49 5.95
N HIS A 130 -10.73 4.96 5.92
CA HIS A 130 -9.78 4.64 4.84
C HIS A 130 -9.62 3.12 4.63
N PHE A 131 -9.38 2.39 5.69
CA PHE A 131 -9.17 0.94 5.60
C PHE A 131 -10.44 0.14 5.32
N ASP A 132 -11.63 0.70 5.63
CA ASP A 132 -12.91 0.12 5.21
C ASP A 132 -13.01 0.14 3.68
N GLY A 133 -12.65 1.28 3.08
CA GLY A 133 -12.56 1.41 1.64
C GLY A 133 -11.51 0.50 1.00
N VAL A 134 -10.33 0.37 1.63
CA VAL A 134 -9.25 -0.51 1.14
C VAL A 134 -9.65 -1.98 1.22
N CYS A 135 -10.15 -2.46 2.36
CA CYS A 135 -10.58 -3.85 2.53
C CYS A 135 -11.72 -4.18 1.57
N THR A 136 -12.67 -3.25 1.38
CA THR A 136 -13.80 -3.44 0.47
C THR A 136 -13.34 -3.59 -0.98
N VAL A 137 -12.50 -2.68 -1.49
CA VAL A 137 -12.02 -2.76 -2.89
C VAL A 137 -11.16 -3.98 -3.12
N VAL A 138 -10.25 -4.30 -2.19
CA VAL A 138 -9.36 -5.46 -2.34
C VAL A 138 -10.16 -6.76 -2.29
N ASN A 139 -11.14 -6.89 -1.38
CA ASN A 139 -12.03 -8.04 -1.36
C ASN A 139 -12.84 -8.18 -2.66
N LYS A 140 -13.34 -7.06 -3.23
CA LYS A 140 -13.99 -7.09 -4.56
C LYS A 140 -13.04 -7.57 -5.64
N LEU A 141 -11.80 -7.08 -5.67
CA LEU A 141 -10.79 -7.51 -6.64
C LEU A 141 -10.46 -9.00 -6.48
N PHE A 142 -10.37 -9.51 -5.26
CA PHE A 142 -10.17 -10.94 -5.01
C PHE A 142 -11.34 -11.78 -5.55
N ASN A 143 -12.59 -11.33 -5.37
CA ASN A 143 -13.77 -12.01 -5.91
C ASN A 143 -13.91 -11.88 -7.44
N ILE A 144 -13.35 -10.85 -8.06
CA ILE A 144 -13.37 -10.64 -9.51
C ILE A 144 -12.29 -11.49 -10.19
N VAL A 145 -11.05 -11.40 -9.70
CA VAL A 145 -9.85 -12.00 -10.31
C VAL A 145 -9.60 -13.42 -9.80
N GLN A 146 -10.06 -13.75 -8.60
CA GLN A 146 -9.82 -15.04 -7.94
C GLN A 146 -8.34 -15.46 -8.00
N PRO A 147 -7.41 -14.59 -7.55
CA PRO A 147 -5.98 -14.85 -7.70
C PRO A 147 -5.50 -15.94 -6.73
N ASP A 148 -4.45 -16.66 -7.11
CA ASP A 148 -3.72 -17.55 -6.22
C ASP A 148 -2.74 -16.76 -5.36
N PHE A 149 -2.17 -15.68 -5.92
CA PHE A 149 -1.23 -14.79 -5.25
C PHE A 149 -1.62 -13.33 -5.46
N ALA A 150 -1.50 -12.52 -4.40
CA ALA A 150 -1.71 -11.08 -4.47
C ALA A 150 -0.49 -10.33 -3.89
N PHE A 151 0.04 -9.36 -4.64
CA PHE A 151 1.31 -8.70 -4.34
C PHE A 151 1.06 -7.30 -3.78
N PHE A 152 1.62 -7.01 -2.60
CA PHE A 152 1.47 -5.72 -1.92
C PHE A 152 2.82 -5.21 -1.43
N GLY A 153 3.04 -3.89 -1.58
CA GLY A 153 4.26 -3.25 -1.11
C GLY A 153 4.31 -3.10 0.41
N GLU A 154 5.46 -3.38 0.99
CA GLU A 154 5.73 -3.19 2.43
C GLU A 154 5.78 -1.72 2.84
N LYS A 155 5.86 -0.79 1.89
CA LYS A 155 5.77 0.64 2.20
C LYS A 155 4.47 0.99 2.92
N ASP A 156 3.36 0.42 2.50
CA ASP A 156 2.06 0.58 3.13
C ASP A 156 1.82 -0.56 4.14
N ARG A 157 2.76 -0.71 5.10
CA ARG A 157 2.87 -1.87 6.00
C ARG A 157 1.61 -2.08 6.86
N GLN A 158 0.98 -1.02 7.37
CA GLN A 158 -0.28 -1.14 8.08
C GLN A 158 -1.36 -1.74 7.19
N GLN A 159 -1.48 -1.29 5.93
CA GLN A 159 -2.40 -1.88 4.95
C GLN A 159 -2.10 -3.36 4.73
N LEU A 160 -0.83 -3.73 4.56
CA LEU A 160 -0.42 -5.12 4.35
C LEU A 160 -0.86 -6.02 5.52
N ILE A 161 -0.67 -5.58 6.77
CA ILE A 161 -1.06 -6.31 7.97
C ILE A 161 -2.59 -6.46 8.04
N ILE A 162 -3.34 -5.39 7.78
CA ILE A 162 -4.81 -5.40 7.75
C ILE A 162 -5.32 -6.36 6.66
N LEU A 163 -4.74 -6.34 5.47
CA LEU A 163 -5.13 -7.24 4.38
C LEU A 163 -4.81 -8.70 4.68
N LYS A 164 -3.67 -9.00 5.31
CA LYS A 164 -3.36 -10.35 5.80
C LYS A 164 -4.39 -10.81 6.83
N LYS A 165 -4.79 -9.92 7.75
CA LYS A 165 -5.85 -10.19 8.73
C LYS A 165 -7.19 -10.47 8.06
N MET A 166 -7.60 -9.63 7.09
CA MET A 166 -8.83 -9.83 6.30
C MET A 166 -8.83 -11.19 5.58
N VAL A 167 -7.75 -11.53 4.90
CA VAL A 167 -7.61 -12.83 4.19
C VAL A 167 -7.77 -13.99 5.15
N LYS A 168 -7.12 -13.93 6.32
CA LYS A 168 -7.20 -14.96 7.36
C LYS A 168 -8.61 -15.09 7.94
N ASP A 169 -9.23 -13.97 8.34
CA ASP A 169 -10.52 -13.98 9.01
C ASP A 169 -11.67 -14.39 8.09
N LEU A 170 -11.60 -14.00 6.83
CA LEU A 170 -12.63 -14.32 5.83
C LEU A 170 -12.34 -15.63 5.07
N ASN A 171 -11.27 -16.35 5.42
CA ASN A 171 -10.84 -17.59 4.77
C ASN A 171 -10.73 -17.44 3.25
N ILE A 172 -10.19 -16.29 2.77
CA ILE A 172 -10.04 -16.06 1.33
C ILE A 172 -8.88 -16.92 0.82
N PRO A 173 -9.08 -17.73 -0.23
CA PRO A 173 -8.06 -18.66 -0.74
C PRO A 173 -7.03 -17.92 -1.62
N VAL A 174 -6.34 -16.92 -1.05
CA VAL A 174 -5.28 -16.16 -1.71
C VAL A 174 -4.06 -16.09 -0.80
N GLN A 175 -2.87 -16.24 -1.36
CA GLN A 175 -1.64 -15.97 -0.64
C GLN A 175 -1.19 -14.53 -0.88
N ILE A 176 -1.10 -13.71 0.17
CA ILE A 176 -0.52 -12.37 0.10
C ILE A 176 1.00 -12.47 0.08
N ILE A 177 1.62 -11.85 -0.93
CA ILE A 177 3.06 -11.78 -1.11
C ILE A 177 3.54 -10.36 -0.78
N PRO A 178 4.28 -10.15 0.29
CA PRO A 178 4.91 -8.88 0.58
C PRO A 178 6.04 -8.60 -0.42
N CYS A 179 6.19 -7.33 -0.79
CA CYS A 179 7.23 -6.86 -1.68
C CYS A 179 7.99 -5.71 -1.03
N THR A 180 9.31 -5.82 -1.01
CA THR A 180 10.21 -4.88 -0.34
C THR A 180 10.04 -3.44 -0.85
N ILE A 181 10.32 -2.48 0.04
CA ILE A 181 10.27 -1.06 -0.29
C ILE A 181 11.33 -0.73 -1.33
N VAL A 182 10.92 -0.17 -2.45
CA VAL A 182 11.84 0.39 -3.44
C VAL A 182 12.07 1.87 -3.12
N ARG A 183 13.36 2.26 -3.12
CA ARG A 183 13.78 3.61 -2.79
C ARG A 183 14.50 4.25 -3.97
N GLU A 184 14.49 5.57 -4.03
CA GLU A 184 15.39 6.35 -4.90
C GLU A 184 16.83 6.22 -4.41
N GLU A 185 17.81 6.57 -5.22
CA GLU A 185 19.22 6.62 -4.81
C GLU A 185 19.46 7.51 -3.58
N SER A 186 18.63 8.53 -3.43
CA SER A 186 18.59 9.42 -2.25
C SER A 186 18.17 8.74 -0.95
N GLY A 187 17.55 7.55 -1.04
CA GLY A 187 16.95 6.82 0.09
C GLY A 187 15.45 7.06 0.27
N LEU A 188 14.84 8.02 -0.44
CA LEU A 188 13.42 8.31 -0.35
C LEU A 188 12.59 7.13 -0.89
N ALA A 189 11.62 6.65 -0.12
CA ALA A 189 10.70 5.60 -0.58
C ALA A 189 9.86 6.09 -1.76
N LEU A 190 9.75 5.27 -2.81
CA LEU A 190 8.97 5.63 -3.99
C LEU A 190 7.47 5.73 -3.67
N SER A 191 6.87 6.83 -4.10
CA SER A 191 5.44 7.11 -3.94
C SER A 191 4.94 7.96 -5.11
N SER A 192 3.70 7.72 -5.56
CA SER A 192 3.03 8.57 -6.55
C SER A 192 2.92 10.02 -6.07
N ARG A 193 2.88 10.23 -4.74
CA ARG A 193 2.84 11.57 -4.11
C ARG A 193 4.16 12.33 -4.14
N ASN A 194 5.30 11.66 -4.42
CA ASN A 194 6.59 12.36 -4.58
C ASN A 194 6.56 13.38 -5.74
N LYS A 195 5.66 13.20 -6.71
CA LYS A 195 5.45 14.16 -7.82
C LYS A 195 4.92 15.53 -7.36
N TYR A 196 4.35 15.62 -6.17
CA TYR A 196 3.83 16.88 -5.60
C TYR A 196 4.88 17.67 -4.83
N LEU A 197 6.07 17.09 -4.59
CA LEU A 197 7.15 17.72 -3.84
C LEU A 197 7.93 18.67 -4.73
N SER A 198 8.22 19.88 -4.23
CA SER A 198 9.26 20.74 -4.78
C SER A 198 10.64 20.10 -4.60
N GLU A 199 11.68 20.62 -5.25
CA GLU A 199 13.04 20.11 -5.05
C GLU A 199 13.51 20.29 -3.60
N GLU A 200 13.14 21.40 -2.95
CA GLU A 200 13.40 21.64 -1.53
C GLU A 200 12.65 20.61 -0.65
N ASP A 201 11.36 20.36 -0.94
CA ASP A 201 10.58 19.38 -0.20
C ASP A 201 11.10 17.95 -0.37
N LYS A 202 11.66 17.60 -1.53
CA LYS A 202 12.32 16.31 -1.73
C LYS A 202 13.53 16.14 -0.81
N VAL A 203 14.32 17.20 -0.63
CA VAL A 203 15.45 17.19 0.32
C VAL A 203 14.96 17.02 1.75
N ASN A 204 13.91 17.75 2.13
CA ASN A 204 13.30 17.63 3.45
C ASN A 204 12.69 16.23 3.65
N ALA A 205 12.10 15.62 2.63
CA ALA A 205 11.51 14.29 2.70
C ALA A 205 12.53 13.18 3.05
N LEU A 206 13.82 13.41 2.82
CA LEU A 206 14.88 12.46 3.20
C LEU A 206 14.97 12.24 4.71
N ALA A 207 14.39 13.14 5.53
CA ALA A 207 14.33 12.94 6.98
C ALA A 207 13.64 11.62 7.35
N LEU A 208 12.59 11.19 6.60
CA LEU A 208 11.91 9.91 6.82
C LEU A 208 12.89 8.73 6.82
N SER A 209 13.62 8.55 5.74
CA SER A 209 14.56 7.43 5.60
C SER A 209 15.77 7.58 6.52
N LYS A 210 16.29 8.79 6.71
CA LYS A 210 17.43 9.06 7.62
C LYS A 210 17.10 8.69 9.06
N ILE A 211 15.92 9.07 9.54
CA ILE A 211 15.42 8.70 10.88
C ILE A 211 15.36 7.19 11.02
N LEU A 212 14.69 6.51 10.07
CA LEU A 212 14.52 5.07 10.13
C LEU A 212 15.85 4.31 10.08
N PHE A 213 16.76 4.70 9.19
CA PHE A 213 18.08 4.07 9.10
C PHE A 213 18.94 4.32 10.33
N ASN A 214 18.85 5.53 10.92
CA ASN A 214 19.55 5.82 12.15
C ASN A 214 19.01 4.98 13.33
N ILE A 215 17.69 4.88 13.48
CA ILE A 215 17.07 4.01 14.50
C ILE A 215 17.52 2.55 14.31
N LYS A 216 17.48 2.06 13.08
CA LYS A 216 17.95 0.69 12.78
C LYS A 216 19.43 0.51 13.16
N ALA A 217 20.29 1.46 12.82
CA ALA A 217 21.71 1.41 13.16
C ALA A 217 21.96 1.46 14.68
N CYS A 218 21.13 2.20 15.43
CA CYS A 218 21.19 2.23 16.90
C CYS A 218 20.71 0.90 17.51
N TYR A 219 19.63 0.34 16.97
CA TYR A 219 19.13 -0.98 17.36
C TYR A 219 20.20 -2.09 17.10
N ASP A 220 20.84 -2.07 15.96
CA ASP A 220 21.90 -3.04 15.60
C ASP A 220 23.15 -2.93 16.52
N LYS A 221 23.33 -1.79 17.19
CA LYS A 221 24.34 -1.58 18.25
C LYS A 221 23.86 -2.02 19.63
N GLY A 222 22.65 -2.58 19.74
CA GLY A 222 22.11 -3.14 20.99
C GLY A 222 21.21 -2.19 21.77
N ILE A 223 20.84 -1.00 21.24
CA ILE A 223 19.87 -0.13 21.88
C ILE A 223 18.46 -0.66 21.61
N THR A 224 17.76 -1.13 22.64
CA THR A 224 16.41 -1.70 22.53
C THR A 224 15.33 -0.87 23.19
N ASP A 225 15.69 0.08 24.07
CA ASP A 225 14.73 0.99 24.68
C ASP A 225 14.13 1.94 23.64
N VAL A 226 12.80 1.89 23.48
CA VAL A 226 12.09 2.64 22.45
C VAL A 226 12.20 4.14 22.66
N LYS A 227 12.22 4.61 23.91
CA LYS A 227 12.38 6.03 24.22
C LYS A 227 13.75 6.53 23.78
N ALA A 228 14.81 5.78 24.10
CA ALA A 228 16.17 6.12 23.68
C ALA A 228 16.31 6.11 22.15
N LEU A 229 15.71 5.13 21.45
CA LEU A 229 15.68 5.10 19.99
C LEU A 229 14.93 6.28 19.39
N THR A 230 13.79 6.65 19.97
CA THR A 230 12.98 7.79 19.52
C THR A 230 13.73 9.12 19.68
N GLU A 231 14.47 9.31 20.77
CA GLU A 231 15.27 10.52 21.02
C GLU A 231 16.30 10.75 19.91
N THR A 232 16.84 9.70 19.31
CA THR A 232 17.79 9.83 18.20
C THR A 232 17.18 10.41 16.91
N ALA A 233 15.86 10.36 16.78
CA ALA A 233 15.16 10.84 15.59
C ALA A 233 15.07 12.36 15.50
N TYR A 234 14.99 13.03 16.64
CA TYR A 234 14.72 14.48 16.70
C TYR A 234 15.83 15.33 16.07
N SER A 235 17.07 14.84 16.03
CA SER A 235 18.19 15.53 15.37
C SER A 235 18.03 15.68 13.85
N PHE A 236 17.14 14.91 13.24
CA PHE A 236 16.86 14.94 11.79
C PHE A 236 15.64 15.80 11.43
N LEU A 237 14.91 16.30 12.44
CA LEU A 237 13.73 17.14 12.25
C LEU A 237 14.10 18.62 12.30
N ASN A 238 13.41 19.42 11.47
CA ASN A 238 13.49 20.87 11.43
C ASN A 238 12.09 21.48 11.23
N GLU A 239 11.98 22.79 11.07
CA GLU A 239 10.71 23.51 10.92
C GLU A 239 9.88 23.12 9.69
N ALA A 240 10.52 22.52 8.66
CA ALA A 240 9.82 22.02 7.47
C ALA A 240 9.05 20.70 7.71
N HIS A 241 9.25 20.06 8.87
CA HIS A 241 8.69 18.76 9.20
C HIS A 241 7.59 18.87 10.24
N ALA A 242 6.35 18.48 9.87
CA ALA A 242 5.32 18.20 10.85
C ALA A 242 5.24 16.70 11.10
N LEU A 243 5.85 16.25 12.19
CA LEU A 243 5.82 14.84 12.61
C LEU A 243 4.39 14.50 13.07
N GLU A 244 3.76 13.56 12.36
CA GLU A 244 2.43 13.06 12.72
C GLU A 244 2.52 11.90 13.69
N TYR A 245 3.43 10.95 13.41
CA TYR A 245 3.80 9.87 14.32
C TYR A 245 5.21 9.32 14.03
N LEU A 246 5.83 8.80 15.08
CA LEU A 246 6.98 7.89 15.04
C LEU A 246 6.68 6.80 16.07
N GLU A 247 6.33 5.62 15.62
CA GLU A 247 5.81 4.56 16.48
C GLU A 247 6.53 3.23 16.24
N PHE A 248 6.78 2.49 17.32
CA PHE A 248 7.38 1.17 17.32
C PHE A 248 6.28 0.15 17.60
N ARG A 249 6.04 -0.72 16.64
CA ARG A 249 4.91 -1.65 16.68
C ARG A 249 5.34 -3.07 16.37
N ASP A 250 4.60 -4.02 16.91
CA ASP A 250 4.76 -5.43 16.57
C ASP A 250 4.38 -5.67 15.10
N ALA A 251 5.13 -6.56 14.43
CA ALA A 251 4.99 -6.82 13.00
C ALA A 251 3.72 -7.61 12.64
N ASP A 252 3.12 -8.33 13.58
CA ASP A 252 1.99 -9.20 13.31
C ASP A 252 0.64 -8.54 13.67
N ASP A 253 0.59 -7.82 14.80
CA ASP A 253 -0.66 -7.29 15.33
C ASP A 253 -0.71 -5.77 15.52
N LEU A 254 0.41 -5.06 15.29
CA LEU A 254 0.54 -3.62 15.49
C LEU A 254 0.42 -3.18 16.96
N GLU A 255 0.62 -4.06 17.93
CA GLU A 255 0.72 -3.64 19.33
C GLU A 255 1.92 -2.70 19.54
N GLU A 256 1.77 -1.74 20.44
CA GLU A 256 2.84 -0.79 20.76
C GLU A 256 3.92 -1.47 21.57
N LYS A 257 5.18 -1.24 21.20
CA LYS A 257 6.32 -1.77 21.91
C LYS A 257 7.04 -0.68 22.71
N GLN A 258 7.44 -1.00 23.91
CA GLN A 258 8.31 -0.16 24.76
C GLN A 258 9.77 -0.61 24.71
N VAL A 259 9.96 -1.89 24.34
CA VAL A 259 11.28 -2.50 24.10
C VAL A 259 11.27 -3.08 22.70
N ALA A 260 12.19 -2.64 21.86
CA ALA A 260 12.35 -3.12 20.49
C ALA A 260 12.99 -4.51 20.48
N ASP A 261 12.51 -5.36 19.58
CA ASP A 261 13.01 -6.70 19.33
C ASP A 261 13.04 -7.01 17.81
N GLY A 262 13.39 -8.24 17.44
CA GLY A 262 13.43 -8.67 16.04
C GLY A 262 12.07 -8.68 15.34
N ASN A 263 10.94 -8.61 16.08
CA ASN A 263 9.57 -8.49 15.52
C ASN A 263 9.03 -7.06 15.58
N THR A 264 9.90 -6.06 15.65
CA THR A 264 9.50 -4.65 15.73
C THR A 264 9.61 -3.97 14.37
N ILE A 265 8.56 -3.24 13.99
CA ILE A 265 8.56 -2.30 12.87
C ILE A 265 8.48 -0.88 13.41
N VAL A 266 9.32 -0.01 12.88
CA VAL A 266 9.26 1.44 13.13
C VAL A 266 8.48 2.09 12.01
N PHE A 267 7.41 2.79 12.36
CA PHE A 267 6.55 3.53 11.44
C PHE A 267 6.73 5.02 11.62
N ILE A 268 6.81 5.76 10.52
CA ILE A 268 6.89 7.21 10.55
C ILE A 268 5.94 7.85 9.54
N ALA A 269 5.32 8.96 9.93
CA ALA A 269 4.64 9.87 9.02
C ALA A 269 5.07 11.30 9.25
N LEU A 270 5.44 11.98 8.17
CA LEU A 270 5.76 13.40 8.15
C LEU A 270 4.86 14.11 7.14
N LYS A 271 4.39 15.29 7.49
CA LYS A 271 3.84 16.24 6.53
C LYS A 271 4.92 17.26 6.17
N ILE A 272 5.19 17.43 4.88
CA ILE A 272 6.17 18.34 4.30
C ILE A 272 5.41 19.23 3.34
N GLY A 273 5.35 20.51 3.64
CA GLY A 273 4.41 21.40 2.96
C GLY A 273 2.98 20.87 3.07
N ASN A 274 2.36 20.58 1.90
CA ASN A 274 1.02 20.02 1.83
C ASN A 274 1.00 18.50 1.59
N VAL A 275 2.16 17.86 1.51
CA VAL A 275 2.28 16.44 1.17
C VAL A 275 2.52 15.60 2.42
N ARG A 276 1.63 14.64 2.66
CA ARG A 276 1.79 13.63 3.72
C ARG A 276 2.55 12.43 3.17
N LEU A 277 3.67 12.11 3.78
CA LEU A 277 4.52 10.98 3.40
C LEU A 277 4.61 9.99 4.56
N ILE A 278 4.69 8.72 4.23
CA ILE A 278 4.90 7.62 5.18
C ILE A 278 6.07 6.76 4.75
N ASP A 279 6.73 6.18 5.74
CA ASP A 279 7.77 5.19 5.55
C ASP A 279 7.81 4.23 6.74
N ASN A 280 8.52 3.12 6.64
CA ASN A 280 8.74 2.21 7.74
C ASN A 280 10.02 1.38 7.53
N ILE A 281 10.48 0.77 8.63
CA ILE A 281 11.58 -0.17 8.61
C ILE A 281 11.37 -1.28 9.64
N ALA A 282 11.66 -2.53 9.27
CA ALA A 282 11.72 -3.63 10.21
C ALA A 282 13.08 -3.64 10.92
N LEU A 283 13.09 -3.85 12.22
CA LEU A 283 14.33 -3.94 13.00
C LEU A 283 14.96 -5.33 12.94
N GLY A 284 14.18 -6.36 12.65
CA GLY A 284 14.66 -7.73 12.41
C GLY A 284 14.39 -8.22 10.98
N ASN A 285 14.65 -9.49 10.76
CA ASN A 285 14.36 -10.18 9.49
C ASN A 285 12.94 -10.76 9.52
N ILE A 286 11.95 -9.93 9.21
CA ILE A 286 10.52 -10.26 9.22
C ILE A 286 9.85 -10.03 7.87
#